data_1aacf5029aa81e9e76d6e4d423991cf3
#
_entry.id   1aacf5029aa81e9e76d6e4d423991cf3
#
_cell.length_a   1.000
_cell.length_b   1.000
_cell.length_c   1.000
_cell.angle_alpha   90.00
_cell.angle_beta   90.00
_cell.angle_gamma   90.00
#
_symmetry.space_group_name_H-M   'P 1'
#
loop_
_entity.id
_entity.type
_entity.pdbx_description
1 polymer ?
#
loop_
_entity_poly.entity_id
_entity_poly.type
_entity_poly.pdbx_seq_one_letter_code
_entity_poly.pdbx_strand_id
1 'polypeptide(L)'
;MLGTIARIPITNPFAFGVIFSTFKTSFSDWLVQRFVERRKEIDWRRNGTFAAFGCFYLGGVQYMIYVPFFQRIFPTAKAFTELPFAKKMTDFAGQRTVAYQVFIDQFVHHPLLYFPFFYTLKELVNGGPIDGGIKKCIDAQFRRNSGAIPAQLF
;
A
#
# COMPACT_ATOMS: atom_id res chain seq x y z
N MET A 1 7.19 -26.31 -16.00
CA MET A 1 6.13 -25.37 -15.55
C MET A 1 6.56 -24.49 -14.37
N LEU A 2 7.17 -25.01 -13.28
CA LEU A 2 7.65 -24.19 -12.15
C LEU A 2 8.69 -23.12 -12.54
N GLY A 3 9.58 -23.40 -13.49
CA GLY A 3 10.59 -22.43 -13.94
C GLY A 3 10.03 -21.23 -14.70
N THR A 4 8.85 -21.36 -15.33
CA THR A 4 8.20 -20.25 -16.04
C THR A 4 7.51 -19.32 -15.05
N ILE A 5 6.84 -19.86 -14.03
CA ILE A 5 6.17 -19.07 -12.99
C ILE A 5 7.18 -18.27 -12.17
N ALA A 6 8.33 -18.87 -11.84
CA ALA A 6 9.42 -18.20 -11.10
C ALA A 6 10.07 -17.04 -11.88
N ARG A 7 9.90 -16.99 -13.22
CA ARG A 7 10.43 -15.91 -14.06
C ARG A 7 9.47 -14.73 -14.24
N ILE A 8 8.17 -14.89 -13.95
CA ILE A 8 7.17 -13.82 -14.13
C ILE A 8 7.57 -12.52 -13.41
N PRO A 9 8.04 -12.53 -12.14
CA PRO A 9 8.46 -11.31 -11.45
C PRO A 9 9.59 -10.56 -12.16
N ILE A 10 10.42 -11.28 -12.91
CA ILE A 10 11.59 -10.73 -13.61
C ILE A 10 11.20 -10.22 -15.00
N THR A 11 10.35 -10.96 -15.72
CA THR A 11 9.96 -10.63 -17.10
C THR A 11 8.89 -9.54 -17.16
N ASN A 12 7.95 -9.53 -16.21
CA ASN A 12 6.86 -8.55 -16.15
C ASN A 12 6.62 -8.09 -14.70
N PRO A 13 7.55 -7.29 -14.11
CA PRO A 13 7.48 -6.91 -12.70
C PRO A 13 6.23 -6.09 -12.37
N PHE A 14 5.74 -5.26 -13.31
CA PHE A 14 4.52 -4.50 -13.15
C PHE A 14 3.29 -5.41 -13.03
N ALA A 15 3.09 -6.29 -14.01
CA ALA A 15 1.95 -7.22 -14.00
C ALA A 15 1.97 -8.13 -12.76
N PHE A 16 3.15 -8.63 -12.40
CA PHE A 16 3.33 -9.40 -11.17
C PHE A 16 2.95 -8.58 -9.93
N GLY A 17 3.41 -7.33 -9.84
CA GLY A 17 3.08 -6.41 -8.74
C GLY A 17 1.57 -6.19 -8.61
N VAL A 18 0.86 -5.95 -9.72
CA VAL A 18 -0.60 -5.77 -9.75
C VAL A 18 -1.31 -7.02 -9.25
N ILE A 19 -1.00 -8.18 -9.83
CA ILE A 19 -1.66 -9.45 -9.46
C ILE A 19 -1.40 -9.79 -7.98
N PHE A 20 -0.14 -9.68 -7.56
CA PHE A 20 0.25 -10.00 -6.19
C PHE A 20 -0.37 -9.05 -5.16
N SER A 21 -0.41 -7.74 -5.45
CA SER A 21 -1.03 -6.75 -4.57
C SER A 21 -2.54 -6.95 -4.45
N THR A 22 -3.21 -7.25 -5.56
CA THR A 22 -4.65 -7.57 -5.58
C THR A 22 -4.95 -8.79 -4.72
N PHE A 23 -4.20 -9.88 -4.95
CA PHE A 23 -4.37 -11.10 -4.18
C PHE A 23 -4.08 -10.87 -2.69
N LYS A 24 -2.96 -10.22 -2.36
CA LYS A 24 -2.58 -9.95 -0.98
C LYS A 24 -3.64 -9.18 -0.22
N THR A 25 -4.17 -8.10 -0.78
CA THR A 25 -5.17 -7.27 -0.10
C THR A 25 -6.51 -7.96 0.06
N SER A 26 -6.98 -8.64 -0.98
CA SER A 26 -8.21 -9.44 -0.95
C SER A 26 -8.11 -10.58 0.07
N PHE A 27 -7.02 -11.32 0.03
CA PHE A 27 -6.78 -12.44 0.96
C PHE A 27 -6.63 -11.96 2.41
N SER A 28 -5.94 -10.85 2.64
CA SER A 28 -5.80 -10.26 3.98
C SER A 28 -7.15 -9.84 4.56
N ASP A 29 -8.01 -9.19 3.78
CA ASP A 29 -9.35 -8.82 4.22
C ASP A 29 -10.21 -10.05 4.50
N TRP A 30 -10.14 -11.09 3.64
CA TRP A 30 -10.82 -12.36 3.87
C TRP A 30 -10.38 -13.02 5.20
N LEU A 31 -9.05 -13.04 5.47
CA LEU A 31 -8.52 -13.56 6.73
C LEU A 31 -9.06 -12.78 7.93
N VAL A 32 -9.06 -11.45 7.86
CA VAL A 32 -9.58 -10.60 8.94
C VAL A 32 -11.06 -10.87 9.18
N GLN A 33 -11.88 -10.92 8.13
CA GLN A 33 -13.30 -11.21 8.26
C GLN A 33 -13.54 -12.60 8.88
N ARG A 34 -12.75 -13.60 8.47
CA ARG A 34 -12.98 -14.98 8.90
C ARG A 34 -12.44 -15.27 10.31
N PHE A 35 -11.24 -14.81 10.63
CA PHE A 35 -10.53 -15.22 11.85
C PHE A 35 -10.55 -14.16 12.95
N VAL A 36 -10.49 -12.88 12.61
CA VAL A 36 -10.48 -11.77 13.58
C VAL A 36 -11.90 -11.35 13.92
N GLU A 37 -12.70 -11.01 12.91
CA GLU A 37 -14.09 -10.58 13.10
C GLU A 37 -15.05 -11.76 13.31
N ARG A 38 -14.62 -13.00 13.00
CA ARG A 38 -15.39 -14.25 13.14
C ARG A 38 -16.74 -14.17 12.42
N ARG A 39 -16.80 -13.51 11.28
CA ARG A 39 -18.04 -13.41 10.49
C ARG A 39 -18.46 -14.77 9.97
N LYS A 40 -19.75 -15.07 10.03
CA LYS A 40 -20.35 -16.27 9.44
C LYS A 40 -20.37 -16.16 7.91
N GLU A 41 -20.71 -14.97 7.40
CA GLU A 41 -20.76 -14.65 5.98
C GLU A 41 -19.69 -13.62 5.64
N ILE A 42 -19.04 -13.82 4.51
CA ILE A 42 -18.00 -12.90 4.01
C ILE A 42 -18.66 -11.72 3.29
N ASP A 43 -18.28 -10.51 3.65
CA ASP A 43 -18.67 -9.31 2.94
C ASP A 43 -17.83 -9.16 1.67
N TRP A 44 -18.32 -9.74 0.58
CA TRP A 44 -17.64 -9.71 -0.72
C TRP A 44 -17.54 -8.31 -1.32
N ARG A 45 -18.46 -7.40 -0.97
CA ARG A 45 -18.41 -6.00 -1.41
C ARG A 45 -17.20 -5.28 -0.80
N ARG A 46 -17.00 -5.46 0.50
CA ARG A 46 -15.82 -4.97 1.21
C ARG A 46 -14.55 -5.62 0.66
N ASN A 47 -14.55 -6.91 0.47
CA ASN A 47 -13.41 -7.65 -0.09
C ASN A 47 -13.05 -7.15 -1.50
N GLY A 48 -14.05 -6.91 -2.36
CA GLY A 48 -13.87 -6.30 -3.68
C GLY A 48 -13.23 -4.92 -3.62
N THR A 49 -13.54 -4.11 -2.59
CA THR A 49 -12.88 -2.81 -2.37
C THR A 49 -11.39 -2.97 -2.11
N PHE A 50 -11.01 -3.93 -1.25
CA PHE A 50 -9.60 -4.21 -0.97
C PHE A 50 -8.88 -4.78 -2.19
N ALA A 51 -9.53 -5.63 -2.98
CA ALA A 51 -8.99 -6.14 -4.24
C ALA A 51 -8.77 -5.02 -5.25
N ALA A 52 -9.75 -4.13 -5.44
CA ALA A 52 -9.63 -2.96 -6.31
C ALA A 52 -8.53 -2.00 -5.86
N PHE A 53 -8.43 -1.74 -4.55
CA PHE A 53 -7.35 -0.94 -3.99
C PHE A 53 -5.98 -1.57 -4.25
N GLY A 54 -5.86 -2.89 -4.06
CA GLY A 54 -4.64 -3.64 -4.36
C GLY A 54 -4.25 -3.55 -5.83
N CYS A 55 -5.23 -3.65 -6.73
CA CYS A 55 -5.02 -3.59 -8.17
C CYS A 55 -4.60 -2.19 -8.64
N PHE A 56 -5.43 -1.18 -8.38
CA PHE A 56 -5.25 0.15 -8.95
C PHE A 56 -4.19 0.96 -8.19
N TYR A 57 -4.26 0.97 -6.87
CA TYR A 57 -3.36 1.81 -6.09
C TYR A 57 -2.03 1.12 -5.81
N LEU A 58 -2.03 -0.02 -5.11
CA LEU A 58 -0.78 -0.68 -4.71
C LEU A 58 -0.03 -1.27 -5.92
N GLY A 59 -0.74 -1.90 -6.86
CA GLY A 59 -0.14 -2.48 -8.05
C GLY A 59 0.17 -1.44 -9.14
N GLY A 60 -0.68 -0.42 -9.30
CA GLY A 60 -0.55 0.61 -10.34
C GLY A 60 0.17 1.86 -9.86
N VAL A 61 -0.54 2.72 -9.12
CA VAL A 61 -0.04 4.06 -8.73
C VAL A 61 1.23 3.96 -7.89
N GLN A 62 1.23 3.08 -6.89
CA GLN A 62 2.39 2.92 -6.01
C GLN A 62 3.61 2.39 -6.77
N TYR A 63 3.43 1.47 -7.71
CA TYR A 63 4.52 1.01 -8.58
C TYR A 63 5.14 2.18 -9.36
N MET A 64 4.32 3.06 -9.93
CA MET A 64 4.80 4.25 -10.66
C MET A 64 5.54 5.24 -9.75
N ILE A 65 5.14 5.35 -8.48
CA ILE A 65 5.83 6.20 -7.51
C ILE A 65 7.19 5.58 -7.12
N TYR A 66 7.22 4.30 -6.74
CA TYR A 66 8.43 3.69 -6.19
C TYR A 66 9.46 3.34 -7.26
N VAL A 67 9.05 2.87 -8.43
CA VAL A 67 10.00 2.42 -9.44
C VAL A 67 10.57 3.59 -10.26
N PRO A 68 9.79 4.37 -11.02
CA PRO A 68 10.40 5.45 -11.82
C PRO A 68 10.71 6.70 -11.00
N PHE A 69 9.85 7.11 -10.06
CA PHE A 69 10.00 8.39 -9.36
C PHE A 69 11.02 8.31 -8.22
N PHE A 70 10.88 7.36 -7.29
CA PHE A 70 11.83 7.24 -6.17
C PHE A 70 13.21 6.78 -6.62
N GLN A 71 13.32 5.93 -7.64
CA GLN A 71 14.63 5.57 -8.20
C GLN A 71 15.34 6.78 -8.83
N ARG A 72 14.58 7.74 -9.36
CA ARG A 72 15.16 8.97 -9.93
C ARG A 72 15.63 9.94 -8.85
N ILE A 73 14.90 10.05 -7.73
CA ILE A 73 15.25 10.93 -6.60
C ILE A 73 16.33 10.29 -5.71
N PHE A 74 16.28 8.99 -5.53
CA PHE A 74 17.17 8.23 -4.66
C PHE A 74 17.93 7.13 -5.43
N PRO A 75 18.80 7.49 -6.37
CA PRO A 75 19.49 6.51 -7.22
C PRO A 75 20.36 5.53 -6.41
N THR A 76 20.90 5.97 -5.28
CA THR A 76 21.74 5.16 -4.38
C THR A 76 20.95 4.14 -3.55
N ALA A 77 19.63 4.34 -3.38
CA ALA A 77 18.80 3.44 -2.60
C ALA A 77 18.77 2.02 -3.19
N LYS A 78 18.72 1.90 -4.52
CA LYS A 78 18.77 0.60 -5.20
C LYS A 78 20.06 -0.14 -4.91
N ALA A 79 21.20 0.52 -5.09
CA ALA A 79 22.51 -0.06 -4.82
C ALA A 79 22.63 -0.52 -3.35
N PHE A 80 22.11 0.28 -2.41
CA PHE A 80 22.06 -0.11 -1.00
C PHE A 80 21.20 -1.35 -0.75
N THR A 81 20.05 -1.51 -1.43
CA THR A 81 19.19 -2.70 -1.25
C THR A 81 19.83 -3.98 -1.74
N GLU A 82 20.76 -3.90 -2.68
CA GLU A 82 21.50 -5.04 -3.24
C GLU A 82 22.71 -5.46 -2.37
N LEU A 83 23.13 -4.62 -1.40
CA LEU A 83 24.24 -4.95 -0.52
C LEU A 83 23.93 -6.13 0.42
N PRO A 84 24.92 -6.96 0.76
CA PRO A 84 24.80 -7.95 1.84
C PRO A 84 24.47 -7.30 3.17
N PHE A 85 23.74 -8.00 4.04
CA PHE A 85 23.26 -7.45 5.32
C PHE A 85 24.39 -6.83 6.17
N ALA A 86 25.55 -7.50 6.26
CA ALA A 86 26.70 -7.00 7.02
C ALA A 86 27.20 -5.64 6.51
N LYS A 87 27.21 -5.42 5.18
CA LYS A 87 27.60 -4.14 4.58
C LYS A 87 26.52 -3.08 4.77
N LYS A 88 25.22 -3.44 4.78
CA LYS A 88 24.13 -2.51 5.09
C LYS A 88 24.26 -1.90 6.47
N MET A 89 24.74 -2.67 7.45
CA MET A 89 24.90 -2.19 8.83
C MET A 89 26.01 -1.15 8.98
N THR A 90 26.99 -1.12 8.09
CA THR A 90 28.13 -0.19 8.11
C THR A 90 27.99 0.97 7.13
N ASP A 91 27.05 0.90 6.20
CA ASP A 91 26.80 1.95 5.20
C ASP A 91 25.81 2.99 5.72
N PHE A 92 26.29 3.95 6.49
CA PHE A 92 25.48 5.04 7.04
C PHE A 92 24.89 5.94 5.95
N ALA A 93 25.55 6.12 4.81
CA ALA A 93 25.04 6.92 3.70
C ALA A 93 23.80 6.27 3.06
N GLY A 94 23.88 4.96 2.81
CA GLY A 94 22.74 4.19 2.31
C GLY A 94 21.58 4.15 3.30
N GLN A 95 21.85 3.92 4.59
CA GLN A 95 20.83 3.95 5.65
C GLN A 95 20.10 5.31 5.71
N ARG A 96 20.87 6.42 5.66
CA ARG A 96 20.31 7.77 5.64
C ARG A 96 19.42 8.01 4.42
N THR A 97 19.83 7.54 3.24
CA THR A 97 19.03 7.65 2.01
C THR A 97 17.70 6.92 2.14
N VAL A 98 17.72 5.69 2.66
CA VAL A 98 16.50 4.90 2.90
C VAL A 98 15.64 5.54 3.96
N ALA A 99 16.22 6.09 5.04
CA ALA A 99 15.47 6.82 6.07
C ALA A 99 14.73 8.03 5.51
N TYR A 100 15.36 8.83 4.64
CA TYR A 100 14.69 9.93 3.94
C TYR A 100 13.58 9.44 3.01
N GLN A 101 13.81 8.35 2.28
CA GLN A 101 12.78 7.76 1.42
C GLN A 101 11.57 7.33 2.24
N VAL A 102 11.78 6.63 3.36
CA VAL A 102 10.71 6.22 4.27
C VAL A 102 10.00 7.43 4.87
N PHE A 103 10.75 8.47 5.25
CA PHE A 103 10.16 9.71 5.78
C PHE A 103 9.21 10.36 4.76
N ILE A 104 9.65 10.55 3.53
CA ILE A 104 8.80 11.12 2.47
C ILE A 104 7.59 10.21 2.22
N ASP A 105 7.77 8.91 2.21
CA ASP A 105 6.68 7.96 2.04
C ASP A 105 5.62 8.10 3.14
N GLN A 106 6.03 8.12 4.41
CA GLN A 106 5.12 8.14 5.55
C GLN A 106 4.45 9.50 5.78
N PHE A 107 5.17 10.61 5.54
CA PHE A 107 4.68 11.95 5.87
C PHE A 107 4.12 12.72 4.67
N VAL A 108 4.45 12.32 3.46
CA VAL A 108 3.97 12.98 2.24
C VAL A 108 3.05 12.05 1.44
N HIS A 109 3.57 10.90 1.00
CA HIS A 109 2.81 10.00 0.13
C HIS A 109 1.57 9.41 0.82
N HIS A 110 1.72 8.87 2.06
CA HIS A 110 0.59 8.25 2.75
C HIS A 110 -0.54 9.23 3.05
N PRO A 111 -0.32 10.41 3.69
CA PRO A 111 -1.42 11.33 3.99
C PRO A 111 -2.02 12.02 2.76
N LEU A 112 -1.22 12.29 1.73
CA LEU A 112 -1.69 13.06 0.57
C LEU A 112 -2.26 12.20 -0.56
N LEU A 113 -1.80 10.96 -0.72
CA LEU A 113 -2.21 10.09 -1.82
C LEU A 113 -2.87 8.80 -1.35
N TYR A 114 -2.22 8.05 -0.45
CA TYR A 114 -2.70 6.73 -0.04
C TYR A 114 -4.05 6.80 0.67
N PHE A 115 -4.16 7.60 1.73
CA PHE A 115 -5.41 7.68 2.50
C PHE A 115 -6.57 8.33 1.72
N PRO A 116 -6.41 9.45 1.01
CA PRO A 116 -7.48 10.00 0.19
C PRO A 116 -7.99 9.01 -0.85
N PHE A 117 -7.08 8.31 -1.54
CA PHE A 117 -7.46 7.32 -2.53
C PHE A 117 -8.22 6.14 -1.89
N PHE A 118 -7.73 5.61 -0.77
CA PHE A 118 -8.37 4.51 -0.06
C PHE A 118 -9.79 4.87 0.42
N TYR A 119 -9.95 6.01 1.10
CA TYR A 119 -11.25 6.44 1.59
C TYR A 119 -12.23 6.77 0.46
N THR A 120 -11.76 7.37 -0.63
CA THR A 120 -12.58 7.65 -1.82
C THR A 120 -13.04 6.36 -2.48
N LEU A 121 -12.15 5.40 -2.68
CA LEU A 121 -12.50 4.11 -3.26
C LEU A 121 -13.49 3.35 -2.37
N LYS A 122 -13.26 3.33 -1.06
CA LYS A 122 -14.16 2.72 -0.08
C LYS A 122 -15.55 3.35 -0.14
N GLU A 123 -15.64 4.67 -0.26
CA GLU A 123 -16.91 5.37 -0.35
C GLU A 123 -17.64 5.06 -1.66
N LEU A 124 -16.95 5.09 -2.80
CA LEU A 124 -17.51 4.74 -4.10
C LEU A 124 -18.09 3.32 -4.14
N VAL A 125 -17.35 2.35 -3.63
CA VAL A 125 -17.83 0.95 -3.58
C VAL A 125 -19.05 0.81 -2.68
N ASN A 126 -19.17 1.64 -1.63
CA ASN A 126 -20.35 1.68 -0.77
C ASN A 126 -21.52 2.49 -1.35
N GLY A 127 -21.37 3.03 -2.58
CA GLY A 127 -22.40 3.82 -3.25
C GLY A 127 -22.50 5.26 -2.77
N GLY A 128 -21.48 5.74 -2.05
CA GLY A 128 -21.37 7.14 -1.60
C GLY A 128 -20.69 8.05 -2.63
N PRO A 129 -20.78 9.36 -2.45
CA PRO A 129 -20.16 10.35 -3.33
C PRO A 129 -18.64 10.44 -3.09
N ILE A 130 -17.89 10.86 -4.12
CA ILE A 130 -16.42 11.00 -4.07
C ILE A 130 -15.98 11.97 -2.96
N ASP A 131 -16.65 13.09 -2.81
CA ASP A 131 -16.36 14.10 -1.78
C ASP A 131 -16.58 13.58 -0.36
N GLY A 132 -17.47 12.62 -0.17
CA GLY A 132 -17.67 11.91 1.09
C GLY A 132 -16.43 11.14 1.55
N GLY A 133 -15.71 10.51 0.61
CA GLY A 133 -14.46 9.82 0.90
C GLY A 133 -13.35 10.77 1.37
N ILE A 134 -13.21 11.91 0.70
CA ILE A 134 -12.22 12.94 1.06
C ILE A 134 -12.52 13.53 2.44
N LYS A 135 -13.78 13.87 2.72
CA LYS A 135 -14.21 14.36 4.05
C LYS A 135 -13.88 13.35 5.15
N LYS A 136 -14.22 12.08 4.96
CA LYS A 136 -13.90 11.01 5.92
C LYS A 136 -12.39 10.84 6.12
N CYS A 137 -11.59 11.01 5.07
CA CYS A 137 -10.15 10.98 5.17
C CYS A 137 -9.61 12.13 6.04
N ILE A 138 -10.06 13.35 5.80
CA ILE A 138 -9.66 14.53 6.58
C ILE A 138 -10.07 14.37 8.05
N ASP A 139 -11.30 13.95 8.32
CA ASP A 139 -11.78 13.72 9.68
C ASP A 139 -10.97 12.64 10.41
N ALA A 140 -10.63 11.53 9.73
CA ALA A 140 -9.85 10.46 10.31
C ALA A 140 -8.42 10.92 10.62
N GLN A 141 -7.80 11.72 9.75
CA GLN A 141 -6.46 12.27 9.98
C GLN A 141 -6.46 13.30 11.11
N PHE A 142 -7.47 14.18 11.16
CA PHE A 142 -7.60 15.17 12.22
C PHE A 142 -7.83 14.54 13.59
N ARG A 143 -8.72 13.55 13.69
CA ARG A 143 -8.97 12.81 14.95
C ARG A 143 -7.73 12.04 15.43
N ARG A 144 -6.95 11.47 14.52
CA ARG A 144 -5.69 10.82 14.87
C ARG A 144 -4.70 11.79 15.49
N ASN A 145 -4.61 13.01 14.97
CA ASN A 145 -3.72 14.04 15.49
C ASN A 145 -4.19 14.64 16.84
N SER A 146 -5.49 14.59 17.13
CA SER A 146 -6.07 15.03 18.40
C SER A 146 -6.09 13.97 19.50
N GLY A 147 -5.49 12.79 19.27
CA GLY A 147 -5.41 11.71 20.27
C GLY A 147 -6.72 10.95 20.51
N ALA A 148 -7.78 11.28 19.81
CA ALA A 148 -9.05 10.56 19.85
C ALA A 148 -8.99 9.37 18.88
N ILE A 149 -8.66 8.19 19.38
CA ILE A 149 -8.71 6.95 18.59
C ILE A 149 -10.18 6.56 18.38
N PRO A 150 -10.72 6.59 17.16
CA PRO A 150 -12.07 6.13 16.93
C PRO A 150 -12.11 4.61 16.93
N ALA A 151 -12.99 4.04 17.74
CA ALA A 151 -13.29 2.60 17.82
C ALA A 151 -13.90 2.00 16.53
N GLN A 152 -13.92 2.73 15.41
CA GLN A 152 -14.59 2.35 14.17
C GLN A 152 -13.67 2.15 12.96
N LEU A 153 -12.39 1.87 13.18
CA LEU A 153 -11.42 1.60 12.11
C LEU A 153 -11.25 0.10 11.81
N PHE A 154 -12.08 -0.76 12.41
CA PHE A 154 -12.09 -2.20 12.15
C PHE A 154 -13.43 -2.65 11.60
#